data_e9d9903bfb90a2628c5215e75fd496bd
#
_entry.id   e9d9903bfb90a2628c5215e75fd496bd
#
_cell.length_a   1.000
_cell.length_b   1.000
_cell.length_c   1.000
_cell.angle_alpha   90.00
_cell.angle_beta   90.00
_cell.angle_gamma   90.00
#
_symmetry.space_group_name_H-M   'P 1'
#
loop_
_entity.id
_entity.type
_entity.pdbx_description
1 polymer ?
#
loop_
_entity_poly.entity_id
_entity_poly.type
_entity_poly.pdbx_seq_one_letter_code
_entity_poly.pdbx_strand_id
1 'polypeptide(L)'
;MAKAADVVVQCLENEGVEYVFGIPGEENLDLLESLRKSKIKLVLTRHEQSAGFMAATYGRLTGKTGVSLSTLGPGATNLVTASAYAYLGGMPMMMITGQKPIKKSKQGRFQIIDVCGMMDPITKYTHQFASADNIPSRMREAFRLAEEEKPGAVHLELPEDIAAEQTDALPIPRSLHRRPLAEHVAIEAAVEKLQNARNPILVIGAGANRKMTAKVLKQLIDKTGIPFITTQMGKGVVDERHPRFLGNAALSSGDFVHRAVEAADLIVNIGHDVIEKPPFFMVRGGTEVIHINFRSAEVDAVYFPQVEVIGDIANAVWQISEALTETTHWDFTRLMAIREANETQIAEGADDNRFPVYPQRLVADIRRVLPSEGIVALDNGIYKIWFARNYKAHKPNTVLLDNALATMGAGLPSAMAAHLVHPDRPVISVCGDGGFMMNSQELETAVRLGMHITVVILRDDGYGMIRWKQANMGFTDFGLDYGNPDFVKYAEAYGANGHRVESAEGLLPLLEHCIKTPGVHVIDCPVDYSENDRILNSELRERALAV
;
A
#
# COMPACT_ATOMS: atom_id res chain seq x y z
N MET A 1 -21.51 -21.09 -29.97
CA MET A 1 -21.75 -19.71 -29.44
C MET A 1 -21.90 -19.78 -27.92
N ALA A 2 -21.19 -18.96 -27.20
CA ALA A 2 -21.30 -18.79 -25.76
C ALA A 2 -21.93 -17.41 -25.44
N LYS A 3 -22.49 -17.23 -24.27
CA LYS A 3 -22.95 -15.93 -23.83
C LYS A 3 -21.73 -15.01 -23.55
N ALA A 4 -21.82 -13.74 -23.86
CA ALA A 4 -20.74 -12.77 -23.64
C ALA A 4 -20.25 -12.74 -22.17
N ALA A 5 -21.17 -12.84 -21.22
CA ALA A 5 -20.84 -12.97 -19.80
C ALA A 5 -20.00 -14.24 -19.49
N ASP A 6 -20.26 -15.37 -20.17
CA ASP A 6 -19.43 -16.58 -20.03
C ASP A 6 -18.03 -16.34 -20.58
N VAL A 7 -17.89 -15.59 -21.68
CA VAL A 7 -16.59 -15.22 -22.26
C VAL A 7 -15.81 -14.29 -21.32
N VAL A 8 -16.47 -13.33 -20.66
CA VAL A 8 -15.81 -12.50 -19.61
C VAL A 8 -15.24 -13.40 -18.52
N VAL A 9 -16.02 -14.34 -17.98
CA VAL A 9 -15.56 -15.24 -16.91
C VAL A 9 -14.42 -16.15 -17.40
N GLN A 10 -14.51 -16.69 -18.62
CA GLN A 10 -13.42 -17.46 -19.23
C GLN A 10 -12.14 -16.63 -19.36
N CYS A 11 -12.24 -15.33 -19.70
CA CYS A 11 -11.09 -14.42 -19.71
C CYS A 11 -10.51 -14.24 -18.30
N LEU A 12 -11.34 -14.07 -17.26
CA LEU A 12 -10.89 -13.99 -15.88
C LEU A 12 -10.17 -15.28 -15.44
N GLU A 13 -10.71 -16.45 -15.76
CA GLU A 13 -10.08 -17.75 -15.48
C GLU A 13 -8.74 -17.91 -16.21
N ASN A 14 -8.68 -17.51 -17.48
CA ASN A 14 -7.45 -17.53 -18.29
C ASN A 14 -6.33 -16.64 -17.70
N GLU A 15 -6.70 -15.52 -17.08
CA GLU A 15 -5.77 -14.64 -16.36
C GLU A 15 -5.40 -15.15 -14.96
N GLY A 16 -6.05 -16.21 -14.49
CA GLY A 16 -5.80 -16.84 -13.20
C GLY A 16 -6.41 -16.08 -12.02
N VAL A 17 -7.57 -15.46 -12.25
CA VAL A 17 -8.36 -14.82 -11.18
C VAL A 17 -8.95 -15.89 -10.27
N GLU A 18 -8.73 -15.76 -8.97
CA GLU A 18 -9.23 -16.68 -7.95
C GLU A 18 -10.43 -16.08 -7.18
N TYR A 19 -10.43 -14.76 -7.03
CA TYR A 19 -11.45 -14.01 -6.28
C TYR A 19 -11.98 -12.83 -7.09
N VAL A 20 -13.27 -12.59 -6.98
CA VAL A 20 -13.93 -11.34 -7.35
C VAL A 20 -14.57 -10.77 -6.09
N PHE A 21 -14.27 -9.53 -5.77
CA PHE A 21 -14.78 -8.83 -4.59
C PHE A 21 -15.91 -7.89 -5.01
N GLY A 22 -17.07 -7.91 -4.36
CA GLY A 22 -18.10 -6.97 -4.77
C GLY A 22 -19.49 -7.21 -4.23
N ILE A 23 -20.41 -6.42 -4.75
CA ILE A 23 -21.83 -6.48 -4.45
C ILE A 23 -22.60 -6.75 -5.73
N PRO A 24 -23.53 -7.73 -5.74
CA PRO A 24 -24.44 -8.00 -6.86
C PRO A 24 -25.34 -6.81 -7.19
N GLY A 25 -25.65 -6.63 -8.48
CA GLY A 25 -26.62 -5.66 -8.97
C GLY A 25 -27.47 -6.24 -10.10
N GLU A 26 -28.60 -5.61 -10.41
CA GLU A 26 -29.52 -6.08 -11.46
C GLU A 26 -28.82 -6.17 -12.83
N GLU A 27 -27.94 -5.22 -13.14
CA GLU A 27 -27.22 -5.16 -14.42
C GLU A 27 -26.06 -6.17 -14.53
N ASN A 28 -25.73 -6.86 -13.41
CA ASN A 28 -24.67 -7.87 -13.39
C ASN A 28 -25.19 -9.31 -13.40
N LEU A 29 -26.51 -9.55 -13.49
CA LEU A 29 -27.10 -10.89 -13.32
C LEU A 29 -26.52 -11.93 -14.27
N ASP A 30 -26.28 -11.58 -15.52
CA ASP A 30 -25.65 -12.47 -16.50
C ASP A 30 -24.22 -12.84 -16.09
N LEU A 31 -23.44 -11.88 -15.64
CA LEU A 31 -22.07 -12.09 -15.16
C LEU A 31 -22.04 -12.92 -13.87
N LEU A 32 -22.97 -12.67 -12.95
CA LEU A 32 -23.08 -13.43 -11.69
C LEU A 32 -23.44 -14.89 -11.95
N GLU A 33 -24.38 -15.16 -12.89
CA GLU A 33 -24.74 -16.52 -13.26
C GLU A 33 -23.57 -17.28 -13.92
N SER A 34 -22.76 -16.57 -14.71
CA SER A 34 -21.54 -17.14 -15.28
C SER A 34 -20.46 -17.39 -14.20
N LEU A 35 -20.26 -16.47 -13.26
CA LEU A 35 -19.36 -16.64 -12.11
C LEU A 35 -19.78 -17.82 -11.24
N ARG A 36 -21.09 -18.00 -10.99
CA ARG A 36 -21.62 -19.13 -10.21
C ARG A 36 -21.21 -20.49 -10.76
N LYS A 37 -21.01 -20.58 -12.08
CA LYS A 37 -20.61 -21.83 -12.78
C LYS A 37 -19.10 -22.02 -12.86
N SER A 38 -18.32 -21.01 -12.47
CA SER A 38 -16.86 -20.99 -12.54
C SER A 38 -16.21 -21.47 -11.25
N LYS A 39 -14.86 -21.53 -11.24
CA LYS A 39 -14.05 -21.78 -10.05
C LYS A 39 -13.75 -20.52 -9.26
N ILE A 40 -14.06 -19.34 -9.82
CA ILE A 40 -13.79 -18.04 -9.20
C ILE A 40 -14.74 -17.84 -8.03
N LYS A 41 -14.18 -17.44 -6.89
CA LYS A 41 -14.95 -17.20 -5.67
C LYS A 41 -15.41 -15.75 -5.61
N LEU A 42 -16.73 -15.53 -5.52
CA LEU A 42 -17.25 -14.20 -5.21
C LEU A 42 -17.17 -13.96 -3.70
N VAL A 43 -16.40 -12.94 -3.31
CA VAL A 43 -16.37 -12.42 -1.95
C VAL A 43 -17.37 -11.28 -1.86
N LEU A 44 -18.55 -11.59 -1.33
CA LEU A 44 -19.62 -10.62 -1.10
C LEU A 44 -19.20 -9.69 0.04
N THR A 45 -19.04 -8.39 -0.24
CA THR A 45 -18.74 -7.33 0.72
C THR A 45 -20.01 -6.57 1.13
N ARG A 46 -19.90 -5.69 2.10
CA ARG A 46 -21.02 -4.83 2.55
C ARG A 46 -20.97 -3.43 1.92
N HIS A 47 -19.84 -3.10 1.29
CA HIS A 47 -19.64 -1.84 0.56
C HIS A 47 -18.63 -2.04 -0.58
N GLU A 48 -18.87 -1.41 -1.73
CA GLU A 48 -18.00 -1.54 -2.92
C GLU A 48 -16.62 -0.93 -2.69
N GLN A 49 -16.51 0.12 -1.90
CA GLN A 49 -15.22 0.69 -1.53
C GLN A 49 -14.32 -0.36 -0.86
N SER A 50 -14.88 -1.15 0.05
CA SER A 50 -14.17 -2.27 0.70
C SER A 50 -13.76 -3.33 -0.31
N ALA A 51 -14.65 -3.66 -1.24
CA ALA A 51 -14.33 -4.59 -2.33
C ALA A 51 -13.14 -4.12 -3.16
N GLY A 52 -13.11 -2.83 -3.51
CA GLY A 52 -12.00 -2.21 -4.22
C GLY A 52 -10.70 -2.22 -3.41
N PHE A 53 -10.73 -1.89 -2.12
CA PHE A 53 -9.54 -1.98 -1.25
C PHE A 53 -9.03 -3.42 -1.12
N MET A 54 -9.92 -4.42 -1.00
CA MET A 54 -9.52 -5.82 -1.00
C MET A 54 -8.88 -6.23 -2.33
N ALA A 55 -9.46 -5.85 -3.46
CA ALA A 55 -8.90 -6.12 -4.79
C ALA A 55 -7.52 -5.47 -4.97
N ALA A 56 -7.37 -4.20 -4.62
CA ALA A 56 -6.09 -3.47 -4.68
C ALA A 56 -5.01 -4.14 -3.82
N THR A 57 -5.36 -4.51 -2.58
CA THR A 57 -4.43 -5.18 -1.66
C THR A 57 -4.06 -6.57 -2.13
N TYR A 58 -5.02 -7.35 -2.67
CA TYR A 58 -4.74 -8.63 -3.33
C TYR A 58 -3.72 -8.45 -4.45
N GLY A 59 -3.93 -7.43 -5.29
CA GLY A 59 -3.00 -7.09 -6.38
C GLY A 59 -1.60 -6.75 -5.88
N ARG A 60 -1.50 -5.92 -4.84
CA ARG A 60 -0.22 -5.56 -4.20
C ARG A 60 0.55 -6.79 -3.70
N LEU A 61 -0.15 -7.71 -3.03
CA LEU A 61 0.47 -8.88 -2.40
C LEU A 61 0.86 -9.97 -3.39
N THR A 62 0.07 -10.17 -4.44
CA THR A 62 0.26 -11.24 -5.42
C THR A 62 1.00 -10.82 -6.67
N GLY A 63 0.99 -9.53 -7.01
CA GLY A 63 1.44 -8.99 -8.29
C GLY A 63 0.51 -9.33 -9.46
N LYS A 64 -0.64 -9.96 -9.19
CA LYS A 64 -1.70 -10.27 -10.15
C LYS A 64 -2.84 -9.27 -10.00
N THR A 65 -3.55 -8.96 -11.06
CA THR A 65 -4.69 -8.03 -11.00
C THR A 65 -5.79 -8.55 -10.08
N GLY A 66 -6.08 -7.83 -8.99
CA GLY A 66 -7.27 -8.08 -8.16
C GLY A 66 -8.51 -7.53 -8.83
N VAL A 67 -9.64 -8.24 -8.74
CA VAL A 67 -10.87 -7.89 -9.48
C VAL A 67 -11.98 -7.50 -8.52
N SER A 68 -12.59 -6.33 -8.73
CA SER A 68 -13.80 -5.91 -8.04
C SER A 68 -14.98 -5.79 -9.01
N LEU A 69 -16.18 -5.99 -8.47
CA LEU A 69 -17.45 -5.98 -9.20
C LEU A 69 -18.44 -5.05 -8.51
N SER A 70 -19.11 -4.19 -9.28
CA SER A 70 -20.26 -3.40 -8.82
C SER A 70 -21.32 -3.26 -9.90
N THR A 71 -22.50 -2.83 -9.48
CA THR A 71 -23.53 -2.36 -10.43
C THR A 71 -23.14 -0.98 -10.99
N LEU A 72 -24.02 -0.38 -11.83
CA LEU A 72 -23.90 0.99 -12.32
C LEU A 72 -24.13 2.03 -11.19
N GLY A 73 -24.11 3.29 -11.55
CA GLY A 73 -24.53 4.40 -10.69
C GLY A 73 -23.91 4.36 -9.31
N PRO A 74 -24.70 4.12 -8.25
CA PRO A 74 -24.21 4.17 -6.86
C PRO A 74 -23.09 3.16 -6.57
N GLY A 75 -23.17 1.94 -7.15
CA GLY A 75 -22.12 0.93 -6.98
C GLY A 75 -20.80 1.36 -7.63
N ALA A 76 -20.86 1.89 -8.84
CA ALA A 76 -19.68 2.40 -9.54
C ALA A 76 -19.06 3.62 -8.82
N THR A 77 -19.88 4.56 -8.33
CA THR A 77 -19.37 5.73 -7.60
C THR A 77 -18.68 5.36 -6.29
N ASN A 78 -19.14 4.31 -5.61
CA ASN A 78 -18.52 3.81 -4.39
C ASN A 78 -17.11 3.23 -4.62
N LEU A 79 -16.72 2.90 -5.85
CA LEU A 79 -15.37 2.40 -6.19
C LEU A 79 -14.34 3.52 -6.40
N VAL A 80 -14.74 4.79 -6.53
CA VAL A 80 -13.86 5.91 -6.90
C VAL A 80 -12.65 6.03 -5.97
N THR A 81 -12.85 6.03 -4.66
CA THR A 81 -11.76 6.13 -3.70
C THR A 81 -10.79 4.94 -3.81
N ALA A 82 -11.31 3.73 -3.96
CA ALA A 82 -10.49 2.54 -4.10
C ALA A 82 -9.74 2.50 -5.44
N SER A 83 -10.33 3.04 -6.52
CA SER A 83 -9.65 3.23 -7.80
C SER A 83 -8.45 4.16 -7.66
N ALA A 84 -8.65 5.35 -7.09
CA ALA A 84 -7.57 6.31 -6.84
C ALA A 84 -6.48 5.73 -5.92
N TYR A 85 -6.86 4.97 -4.90
CA TYR A 85 -5.94 4.24 -4.01
C TYR A 85 -5.05 3.27 -4.78
N ALA A 86 -5.63 2.44 -5.64
CA ALA A 86 -4.88 1.48 -6.45
C ALA A 86 -4.02 2.18 -7.52
N TYR A 87 -4.55 3.22 -8.17
CA TYR A 87 -3.87 3.98 -9.22
C TYR A 87 -2.62 4.69 -8.69
N LEU A 88 -2.76 5.47 -7.62
CA LEU A 88 -1.64 6.19 -7.01
C LEU A 88 -0.68 5.24 -6.29
N GLY A 89 -1.21 4.22 -5.60
CA GLY A 89 -0.43 3.24 -4.86
C GLY A 89 0.32 2.22 -5.71
N GLY A 90 0.11 2.21 -7.04
CA GLY A 90 0.76 1.24 -7.93
C GLY A 90 0.31 -0.20 -7.69
N MET A 91 -0.98 -0.41 -7.46
CA MET A 91 -1.57 -1.72 -7.14
C MET A 91 -2.40 -2.22 -8.33
N PRO A 92 -2.09 -3.38 -8.92
CA PRO A 92 -2.84 -3.88 -10.07
C PRO A 92 -4.26 -4.26 -9.65
N MET A 93 -5.25 -3.54 -10.17
CA MET A 93 -6.67 -3.72 -9.85
C MET A 93 -7.53 -3.51 -11.09
N MET A 94 -8.55 -4.34 -11.25
CA MET A 94 -9.60 -4.18 -12.27
C MET A 94 -10.94 -4.00 -11.59
N MET A 95 -11.71 -3.02 -12.05
CA MET A 95 -13.11 -2.82 -11.70
C MET A 95 -13.98 -3.23 -12.88
N ILE A 96 -14.98 -4.06 -12.65
CA ILE A 96 -16.02 -4.41 -13.62
C ILE A 96 -17.33 -3.82 -13.10
N THR A 97 -17.89 -2.84 -13.82
CA THR A 97 -19.17 -2.22 -13.46
C THR A 97 -20.24 -2.65 -14.45
N GLY A 98 -21.46 -2.79 -13.97
CA GLY A 98 -22.63 -2.95 -14.83
C GLY A 98 -23.04 -1.62 -15.49
N GLN A 99 -23.89 -1.71 -16.53
CA GLN A 99 -24.53 -0.56 -17.15
C GLN A 99 -25.87 -0.99 -17.77
N LYS A 100 -26.80 -0.04 -17.90
CA LYS A 100 -28.04 -0.23 -18.66
C LYS A 100 -27.76 -0.51 -20.14
N PRO A 101 -28.74 -1.11 -20.89
CA PRO A 101 -28.58 -1.41 -22.30
C PRO A 101 -28.16 -0.17 -23.11
N ILE A 102 -27.16 -0.34 -23.97
CA ILE A 102 -26.64 0.72 -24.84
C ILE A 102 -27.19 0.64 -26.27
N LYS A 103 -27.58 -0.54 -26.74
CA LYS A 103 -28.15 -0.73 -28.09
C LYS A 103 -29.64 -0.44 -28.16
N LYS A 104 -30.36 -0.65 -27.06
CA LYS A 104 -31.81 -0.37 -26.95
C LYS A 104 -32.10 0.24 -25.61
N SER A 105 -32.30 1.54 -25.59
CA SER A 105 -32.75 2.22 -24.36
C SER A 105 -34.16 1.74 -23.96
N LYS A 106 -34.27 1.24 -22.73
CA LYS A 106 -35.56 0.75 -22.18
C LYS A 106 -36.23 1.73 -21.24
N GLN A 107 -35.49 2.60 -20.60
CA GLN A 107 -35.96 3.49 -19.54
C GLN A 107 -35.09 4.71 -19.44
N GLY A 108 -35.56 5.89 -19.61
CA GLY A 108 -34.88 7.16 -19.37
C GLY A 108 -33.43 7.07 -18.85
N ARG A 109 -33.06 7.96 -17.93
CA ARG A 109 -31.69 8.03 -17.37
C ARG A 109 -31.58 7.49 -15.94
N PHE A 110 -32.47 6.62 -15.49
CA PHE A 110 -32.44 6.10 -14.13
C PHE A 110 -31.08 5.42 -13.82
N GLN A 111 -30.35 5.94 -12.84
CA GLN A 111 -29.01 5.53 -12.40
C GLN A 111 -27.90 5.61 -13.48
N ILE A 112 -28.16 6.13 -14.67
CA ILE A 112 -27.17 6.24 -15.73
C ILE A 112 -26.32 7.48 -15.50
N ILE A 113 -25.02 7.26 -15.30
CA ILE A 113 -23.96 8.28 -15.27
C ILE A 113 -22.86 7.86 -16.24
N ASP A 114 -22.01 8.80 -16.64
CA ASP A 114 -20.81 8.50 -17.41
C ASP A 114 -19.72 7.93 -16.48
N VAL A 115 -19.77 6.61 -16.28
CA VAL A 115 -18.82 5.91 -15.40
C VAL A 115 -17.42 5.90 -16.02
N CYS A 116 -17.30 5.72 -17.34
CA CYS A 116 -16.00 5.77 -18.01
C CYS A 116 -15.34 7.15 -17.86
N GLY A 117 -16.07 8.23 -18.09
CA GLY A 117 -15.56 9.59 -17.88
C GLY A 117 -15.19 9.88 -16.43
N MET A 118 -15.95 9.34 -15.46
CA MET A 118 -15.64 9.46 -14.04
C MET A 118 -14.36 8.70 -13.65
N MET A 119 -14.13 7.52 -14.23
CA MET A 119 -12.98 6.66 -13.91
C MET A 119 -11.70 7.03 -14.66
N ASP A 120 -11.79 7.73 -15.78
CA ASP A 120 -10.64 8.05 -16.66
C ASP A 120 -9.46 8.69 -15.90
N PRO A 121 -9.61 9.75 -15.09
CA PRO A 121 -8.49 10.41 -14.43
C PRO A 121 -7.86 9.60 -13.28
N ILE A 122 -8.48 8.50 -12.85
CA ILE A 122 -8.05 7.66 -11.72
C ILE A 122 -7.79 6.20 -12.12
N THR A 123 -7.63 5.94 -13.42
CA THR A 123 -7.31 4.62 -13.98
C THR A 123 -6.25 4.73 -15.06
N LYS A 124 -5.55 3.64 -15.34
CA LYS A 124 -4.65 3.51 -16.49
C LYS A 124 -5.41 3.24 -17.79
N TYR A 125 -6.63 2.72 -17.68
CA TYR A 125 -7.48 2.34 -18.80
C TYR A 125 -8.92 2.23 -18.32
N THR A 126 -9.83 2.79 -19.09
CA THR A 126 -11.28 2.61 -18.92
C THR A 126 -11.93 2.32 -20.26
N HIS A 127 -12.90 1.42 -20.29
CA HIS A 127 -13.56 1.03 -21.54
C HIS A 127 -14.97 0.48 -21.27
N GLN A 128 -15.96 0.94 -22.07
CA GLN A 128 -17.28 0.34 -22.14
C GLN A 128 -17.32 -0.69 -23.29
N PHE A 129 -17.74 -1.92 -23.00
CA PHE A 129 -17.94 -2.93 -24.05
C PHE A 129 -19.11 -2.55 -24.97
N ALA A 130 -18.86 -2.47 -26.25
CA ALA A 130 -19.86 -2.19 -27.29
C ALA A 130 -20.31 -3.42 -28.09
N SER A 131 -19.58 -4.55 -27.97
CA SER A 131 -19.86 -5.82 -28.64
C SER A 131 -19.24 -6.98 -27.88
N ALA A 132 -19.91 -8.13 -27.88
CA ALA A 132 -19.38 -9.36 -27.30
C ALA A 132 -18.06 -9.82 -27.96
N ASP A 133 -17.88 -9.57 -29.25
CA ASP A 133 -16.73 -10.05 -30.02
C ASP A 133 -15.41 -9.39 -29.62
N ASN A 134 -15.44 -8.19 -29.04
CA ASN A 134 -14.24 -7.48 -28.62
C ASN A 134 -13.86 -7.71 -27.14
N ILE A 135 -14.68 -8.44 -26.37
CA ILE A 135 -14.44 -8.74 -24.95
C ILE A 135 -13.03 -9.33 -24.74
N PRO A 136 -12.59 -10.40 -25.46
CA PRO A 136 -11.29 -11.01 -25.18
C PRO A 136 -10.12 -10.04 -25.36
N SER A 137 -10.15 -9.19 -26.38
CA SER A 137 -9.08 -8.22 -26.64
C SER A 137 -9.03 -7.12 -25.58
N ARG A 138 -10.18 -6.61 -25.15
CA ARG A 138 -10.27 -5.56 -24.12
C ARG A 138 -9.93 -6.09 -22.74
N MET A 139 -10.36 -7.30 -22.41
CA MET A 139 -9.99 -7.98 -21.16
C MET A 139 -8.47 -8.20 -21.11
N ARG A 140 -7.86 -8.76 -22.16
CA ARG A 140 -6.41 -8.99 -22.20
C ARG A 140 -5.62 -7.69 -22.08
N GLU A 141 -6.05 -6.63 -22.79
CA GLU A 141 -5.41 -5.32 -22.71
C GLU A 141 -5.53 -4.70 -21.33
N ALA A 142 -6.70 -4.78 -20.69
CA ALA A 142 -6.92 -4.26 -19.34
C ALA A 142 -6.02 -4.96 -18.30
N PHE A 143 -5.91 -6.30 -18.35
CA PHE A 143 -4.99 -7.04 -17.47
C PHE A 143 -3.53 -6.66 -17.71
N ARG A 144 -3.13 -6.54 -18.99
CA ARG A 144 -1.77 -6.12 -19.36
C ARG A 144 -1.45 -4.75 -18.75
N LEU A 145 -2.33 -3.77 -18.94
CA LEU A 145 -2.14 -2.41 -18.45
C LEU A 145 -2.17 -2.31 -16.92
N ALA A 146 -3.04 -3.10 -16.27
CA ALA A 146 -3.09 -3.14 -14.81
C ALA A 146 -1.77 -3.63 -14.19
N GLU A 147 -1.14 -4.65 -14.80
CA GLU A 147 0.09 -5.31 -14.30
C GLU A 147 1.38 -4.66 -14.79
N GLU A 148 1.33 -3.89 -15.89
CA GLU A 148 2.51 -3.19 -16.42
C GLU A 148 3.00 -2.11 -15.45
N GLU A 149 4.32 -1.99 -15.34
CA GLU A 149 4.96 -1.01 -14.43
C GLU A 149 4.70 0.45 -14.86
N LYS A 150 4.30 1.37 -14.05
CA LYS A 150 3.82 1.21 -12.67
C LYS A 150 2.43 0.53 -12.73
N PRO A 151 2.17 -0.54 -11.93
CA PRO A 151 0.84 -1.15 -11.87
C PRO A 151 -0.23 -0.16 -11.40
N GLY A 152 -1.50 -0.45 -11.67
CA GLY A 152 -2.56 0.44 -11.24
C GLY A 152 -3.96 -0.04 -11.59
N ALA A 153 -4.94 0.80 -11.29
CA ALA A 153 -6.34 0.53 -11.55
C ALA A 153 -6.68 0.59 -13.04
N VAL A 154 -7.57 -0.28 -13.47
CA VAL A 154 -8.25 -0.26 -14.78
C VAL A 154 -9.75 -0.48 -14.57
N HIS A 155 -10.56 -0.02 -15.50
CA HIS A 155 -12.01 -0.12 -15.42
C HIS A 155 -12.61 -0.66 -16.72
N LEU A 156 -13.55 -1.58 -16.59
CA LEU A 156 -14.35 -2.13 -17.69
C LEU A 156 -15.83 -2.02 -17.34
N GLU A 157 -16.62 -1.41 -18.22
CA GLU A 157 -18.05 -1.31 -18.06
C GLU A 157 -18.74 -2.33 -18.98
N LEU A 158 -19.57 -3.20 -18.39
CA LEU A 158 -20.28 -4.27 -19.08
C LEU A 158 -21.79 -3.97 -19.09
N PRO A 159 -22.34 -3.41 -20.20
CA PRO A 159 -23.77 -3.22 -20.35
C PRO A 159 -24.54 -4.54 -20.37
N GLU A 160 -25.75 -4.56 -19.77
CA GLU A 160 -26.54 -5.79 -19.63
C GLU A 160 -26.92 -6.43 -20.97
N ASP A 161 -27.20 -5.63 -22.01
CA ASP A 161 -27.51 -6.13 -23.34
C ASP A 161 -26.30 -6.73 -24.06
N ILE A 162 -25.10 -6.21 -23.80
CA ILE A 162 -23.84 -6.78 -24.30
C ILE A 162 -23.53 -8.09 -23.53
N ALA A 163 -23.71 -8.11 -22.19
CA ALA A 163 -23.51 -9.30 -21.38
C ALA A 163 -24.36 -10.51 -21.84
N ALA A 164 -25.55 -10.21 -22.37
CA ALA A 164 -26.51 -11.20 -22.88
C ALA A 164 -26.26 -11.66 -24.33
N GLU A 165 -25.39 -11.01 -25.09
CA GLU A 165 -25.09 -11.37 -26.50
C GLU A 165 -24.49 -12.76 -26.62
N GLN A 166 -24.68 -13.38 -27.81
CA GLN A 166 -24.06 -14.65 -28.18
C GLN A 166 -22.83 -14.36 -29.05
N THR A 167 -21.73 -15.04 -28.79
CA THR A 167 -20.48 -14.88 -29.55
C THR A 167 -19.73 -16.21 -29.65
N ASP A 168 -18.86 -16.32 -30.65
CA ASP A 168 -17.87 -17.40 -30.80
C ASP A 168 -16.46 -16.93 -30.38
N ALA A 169 -16.33 -15.72 -29.84
CA ALA A 169 -15.07 -15.18 -29.37
C ALA A 169 -14.48 -16.02 -28.24
N LEU A 170 -13.16 -16.24 -28.29
CA LEU A 170 -12.42 -17.03 -27.30
C LEU A 170 -11.41 -16.16 -26.55
N PRO A 171 -11.08 -16.47 -25.29
CA PRO A 171 -10.04 -15.77 -24.53
C PRO A 171 -8.70 -15.74 -25.29
N ILE A 172 -8.03 -14.60 -25.28
CA ILE A 172 -6.67 -14.46 -25.81
C ILE A 172 -5.69 -15.02 -24.79
N PRO A 173 -4.79 -15.96 -25.19
CA PRO A 173 -3.81 -16.53 -24.27
C PRO A 173 -2.95 -15.45 -23.58
N ARG A 174 -2.65 -15.68 -22.32
CA ARG A 174 -1.75 -14.80 -21.55
C ARG A 174 -0.34 -14.89 -22.12
N SER A 175 0.25 -13.75 -22.46
CA SER A 175 1.65 -13.63 -22.86
C SER A 175 2.50 -13.11 -21.70
N LEU A 176 3.74 -13.60 -21.61
CA LEU A 176 4.71 -13.07 -20.65
C LEU A 176 5.20 -11.70 -21.12
N HIS A 177 5.06 -10.69 -20.28
CA HIS A 177 5.62 -9.38 -20.54
C HIS A 177 7.11 -9.39 -20.22
N ARG A 178 7.92 -8.98 -21.20
CA ARG A 178 9.33 -8.70 -20.97
C ARG A 178 9.47 -7.25 -20.52
N ARG A 179 10.19 -7.06 -19.42
CA ARG A 179 10.56 -5.73 -18.95
C ARG A 179 11.75 -5.22 -19.75
N PRO A 180 11.78 -3.95 -20.18
CA PRO A 180 12.92 -3.39 -20.88
C PRO A 180 14.15 -3.38 -19.97
N LEU A 181 15.33 -3.60 -20.58
CA LEU A 181 16.61 -3.46 -19.89
C LEU A 181 17.06 -1.99 -19.96
N ALA A 182 17.76 -1.54 -18.91
CA ALA A 182 18.38 -0.22 -18.94
C ALA A 182 19.51 -0.17 -19.96
N GLU A 183 19.73 1.00 -20.54
CA GLU A 183 20.82 1.24 -21.47
C GLU A 183 22.18 1.09 -20.77
N HIS A 184 23.13 0.48 -21.45
CA HIS A 184 24.47 0.22 -20.91
C HIS A 184 25.19 1.52 -20.51
N VAL A 185 25.07 2.57 -21.31
CA VAL A 185 25.65 3.89 -21.02
C VAL A 185 25.12 4.48 -19.71
N ALA A 186 23.83 4.29 -19.42
CA ALA A 186 23.23 4.75 -18.14
C ALA A 186 23.76 3.93 -16.95
N ILE A 187 23.97 2.63 -17.14
CA ILE A 187 24.60 1.76 -16.11
C ILE A 187 26.03 2.20 -15.85
N GLU A 188 26.85 2.42 -16.90
CA GLU A 188 28.23 2.91 -16.78
C GLU A 188 28.32 4.26 -16.06
N ALA A 189 27.45 5.21 -16.44
CA ALA A 189 27.39 6.53 -15.76
C ALA A 189 27.02 6.41 -14.28
N ALA A 190 26.08 5.52 -13.93
CA ALA A 190 25.73 5.27 -12.54
C ALA A 190 26.88 4.63 -11.74
N VAL A 191 27.59 3.67 -12.34
CA VAL A 191 28.78 3.01 -11.74
C VAL A 191 29.89 4.03 -11.52
N GLU A 192 30.21 4.87 -12.52
CA GLU A 192 31.23 5.91 -12.41
C GLU A 192 30.95 6.88 -11.27
N LYS A 193 29.69 7.37 -11.16
CA LYS A 193 29.30 8.25 -10.05
C LYS A 193 29.43 7.56 -8.69
N LEU A 194 28.98 6.31 -8.57
CA LEU A 194 29.10 5.53 -7.34
C LEU A 194 30.57 5.34 -6.96
N GLN A 195 31.43 5.00 -7.91
CA GLN A 195 32.87 4.81 -7.66
C GLN A 195 33.60 6.10 -7.24
N ASN A 196 33.12 7.26 -7.71
CA ASN A 196 33.71 8.56 -7.38
C ASN A 196 33.15 9.19 -6.10
N ALA A 197 32.00 8.74 -5.60
CA ALA A 197 31.40 9.24 -4.38
C ALA A 197 32.23 8.83 -3.14
N ARG A 198 32.07 9.56 -2.03
CA ARG A 198 32.66 9.24 -0.73
C ARG A 198 31.64 8.71 0.27
N ASN A 199 30.43 9.22 0.21
CA ASN A 199 29.34 8.91 1.16
C ASN A 199 28.03 8.63 0.39
N PRO A 200 27.98 7.66 -0.56
CA PRO A 200 26.75 7.36 -1.24
C PRO A 200 25.71 6.76 -0.29
N ILE A 201 24.42 7.05 -0.55
CA ILE A 201 23.27 6.51 0.19
C ILE A 201 22.24 5.95 -0.78
N LEU A 202 21.60 4.83 -0.41
CA LEU A 202 20.45 4.30 -1.18
C LEU A 202 19.13 4.79 -0.56
N VAL A 203 18.22 5.26 -1.38
CA VAL A 203 16.83 5.55 -1.02
C VAL A 203 15.93 4.54 -1.72
N ILE A 204 15.24 3.69 -0.95
CA ILE A 204 14.47 2.57 -1.47
C ILE A 204 12.98 2.89 -1.37
N GLY A 205 12.32 3.02 -2.52
CA GLY A 205 10.90 3.38 -2.62
C GLY A 205 9.98 2.21 -2.97
N ALA A 206 8.69 2.52 -3.16
CA ALA A 206 7.61 1.57 -3.44
C ALA A 206 7.85 0.69 -4.69
N GLY A 207 8.43 1.26 -5.75
CA GLY A 207 8.73 0.53 -7.00
C GLY A 207 9.76 -0.58 -6.82
N ALA A 208 10.60 -0.50 -5.78
CA ALA A 208 11.54 -1.55 -5.42
C ALA A 208 10.90 -2.75 -4.70
N ASN A 209 9.65 -2.63 -4.24
CA ASN A 209 8.96 -3.69 -3.52
C ASN A 209 8.50 -4.83 -4.44
N ARG A 210 9.49 -5.50 -5.04
CA ARG A 210 9.34 -6.69 -5.90
C ARG A 210 10.32 -7.77 -5.43
N LYS A 211 9.90 -9.04 -5.46
CA LYS A 211 10.68 -10.17 -4.93
C LYS A 211 12.12 -10.21 -5.45
N MET A 212 12.31 -10.03 -6.75
CA MET A 212 13.66 -10.06 -7.35
C MET A 212 14.47 -8.83 -6.97
N THR A 213 13.84 -7.64 -6.99
CA THR A 213 14.50 -6.38 -6.59
C THR A 213 14.98 -6.44 -5.14
N ALA A 214 14.14 -6.90 -4.21
CA ALA A 214 14.51 -7.08 -2.82
C ALA A 214 15.76 -7.99 -2.65
N LYS A 215 15.80 -9.09 -3.42
CA LYS A 215 16.95 -10.01 -3.41
C LYS A 215 18.24 -9.34 -3.87
N VAL A 216 18.22 -8.67 -5.02
CA VAL A 216 19.44 -8.07 -5.58
C VAL A 216 19.88 -6.81 -4.81
N LEU A 217 18.94 -6.05 -4.25
CA LEU A 217 19.26 -4.93 -3.35
C LEU A 217 19.99 -5.42 -2.09
N LYS A 218 19.49 -6.48 -1.47
CA LYS A 218 20.20 -7.08 -0.33
C LYS A 218 21.61 -7.50 -0.71
N GLN A 219 21.80 -8.14 -1.88
CA GLN A 219 23.12 -8.55 -2.37
C GLN A 219 24.06 -7.35 -2.61
N LEU A 220 23.54 -6.27 -3.22
CA LEU A 220 24.29 -5.02 -3.43
C LEU A 220 24.75 -4.43 -2.09
N ILE A 221 23.83 -4.31 -1.11
CA ILE A 221 24.14 -3.76 0.21
C ILE A 221 25.13 -4.62 0.96
N ASP A 222 24.97 -5.95 0.95
CA ASP A 222 25.91 -6.89 1.57
C ASP A 222 27.32 -6.79 0.95
N LYS A 223 27.41 -6.64 -0.39
CA LYS A 223 28.67 -6.52 -1.13
C LYS A 223 29.38 -5.20 -0.85
N THR A 224 28.63 -4.10 -0.86
CA THR A 224 29.20 -2.74 -0.87
C THR A 224 29.25 -2.08 0.50
N GLY A 225 28.37 -2.49 1.41
CA GLY A 225 28.20 -1.83 2.70
C GLY A 225 27.55 -0.44 2.61
N ILE A 226 27.02 -0.03 1.46
CA ILE A 226 26.34 1.28 1.30
C ILE A 226 25.12 1.35 2.21
N PRO A 227 25.02 2.38 3.05
CA PRO A 227 23.85 2.57 3.91
C PRO A 227 22.59 2.91 3.11
N PHE A 228 21.43 2.58 3.68
CA PHE A 228 20.15 2.81 3.02
C PHE A 228 19.07 3.30 3.96
N ILE A 229 18.16 4.06 3.40
CA ILE A 229 16.87 4.46 3.98
C ILE A 229 15.73 3.88 3.14
N THR A 230 14.55 3.75 3.73
CA THR A 230 13.33 3.38 3.00
C THR A 230 12.33 4.53 3.03
N THR A 231 11.55 4.69 1.96
CA THR A 231 10.32 5.46 2.04
C THR A 231 9.26 4.69 2.83
N GLN A 232 8.15 5.33 3.16
CA GLN A 232 7.07 4.64 3.88
C GLN A 232 6.56 3.40 3.13
N MET A 233 6.39 3.47 1.80
CA MET A 233 5.92 2.35 0.99
C MET A 233 7.04 1.40 0.56
N GLY A 234 8.29 1.77 0.78
CA GLY A 234 9.49 0.93 0.59
C GLY A 234 9.85 0.05 1.79
N LYS A 235 9.09 0.12 2.90
CA LYS A 235 9.36 -0.65 4.11
C LYS A 235 9.46 -2.15 3.85
N GLY A 236 10.51 -2.77 4.42
CA GLY A 236 10.72 -4.22 4.37
C GLY A 236 11.23 -4.74 3.03
N VAL A 237 11.47 -3.90 2.02
CA VAL A 237 12.13 -4.33 0.76
C VAL A 237 13.49 -4.95 1.08
N VAL A 238 14.24 -4.33 1.97
CA VAL A 238 15.39 -4.93 2.65
C VAL A 238 15.05 -5.01 4.14
N ASP A 239 15.49 -6.07 4.81
CA ASP A 239 15.27 -6.28 6.24
C ASP A 239 15.77 -5.06 7.04
N GLU A 240 14.88 -4.38 7.76
CA GLU A 240 15.20 -3.15 8.51
C GLU A 240 16.01 -3.41 9.79
N ARG A 241 16.34 -4.69 10.10
CA ARG A 241 17.37 -5.03 11.10
C ARG A 241 18.79 -4.97 10.56
N HIS A 242 18.94 -4.82 9.23
CA HIS A 242 20.25 -4.79 8.59
C HIS A 242 21.14 -3.68 9.19
N PRO A 243 22.43 -3.94 9.50
CA PRO A 243 23.30 -2.95 10.17
C PRO A 243 23.56 -1.68 9.34
N ARG A 244 23.20 -1.67 8.06
CA ARG A 244 23.29 -0.50 7.18
C ARG A 244 21.96 0.27 7.03
N PHE A 245 20.88 -0.16 7.67
CA PHE A 245 19.62 0.56 7.68
C PHE A 245 19.69 1.80 8.56
N LEU A 246 19.47 2.97 7.98
CA LEU A 246 19.56 4.26 8.69
C LEU A 246 18.21 4.72 9.26
N GLY A 247 17.10 4.25 8.71
CA GLY A 247 15.76 4.61 9.14
C GLY A 247 14.77 4.73 7.99
N ASN A 248 13.54 5.09 8.32
CA ASN A 248 12.45 5.27 7.37
C ASN A 248 12.09 6.76 7.23
N ALA A 249 11.85 7.21 6.00
CA ALA A 249 11.41 8.59 5.69
C ALA A 249 9.92 8.78 6.06
N ALA A 250 9.60 8.74 7.33
CA ALA A 250 8.25 8.87 7.87
C ALA A 250 7.74 10.31 7.96
N LEU A 251 8.65 11.25 8.22
CA LEU A 251 8.39 12.68 8.38
C LEU A 251 8.89 13.48 7.17
N SER A 252 8.38 14.69 7.01
CA SER A 252 8.78 15.56 5.90
C SER A 252 10.10 16.31 6.14
N SER A 253 10.53 16.44 7.40
CA SER A 253 11.77 17.13 7.79
C SER A 253 12.10 16.86 9.26
N GLY A 254 13.32 17.20 9.67
CA GLY A 254 13.71 17.27 11.08
C GLY A 254 14.03 15.92 11.73
N ASP A 255 14.04 14.82 11.00
CA ASP A 255 14.41 13.49 11.50
C ASP A 255 15.87 13.15 11.15
N PHE A 256 16.46 12.17 11.80
CA PHE A 256 17.80 11.64 11.55
C PHE A 256 18.02 11.21 10.09
N VAL A 257 16.99 10.67 9.42
CA VAL A 257 17.09 10.32 8.00
C VAL A 257 17.38 11.53 7.11
N HIS A 258 16.90 12.73 7.46
CA HIS A 258 17.21 13.96 6.73
C HIS A 258 18.67 14.36 6.94
N ARG A 259 19.21 14.18 8.16
CA ARG A 259 20.64 14.39 8.43
C ARG A 259 21.53 13.41 7.67
N ALA A 260 21.08 12.16 7.54
CA ALA A 260 21.79 11.16 6.72
C ALA A 260 21.83 11.58 5.24
N VAL A 261 20.72 12.05 4.70
CA VAL A 261 20.65 12.56 3.32
C VAL A 261 21.53 13.80 3.13
N GLU A 262 21.53 14.73 4.08
CA GLU A 262 22.40 15.93 4.05
C GLU A 262 23.89 15.59 4.16
N ALA A 263 24.25 14.48 4.80
CA ALA A 263 25.63 14.00 4.91
C ALA A 263 26.12 13.24 3.69
N ALA A 264 25.20 12.82 2.80
CA ALA A 264 25.53 12.10 1.58
C ALA A 264 26.00 13.04 0.47
N ASP A 265 26.96 12.60 -0.34
CA ASP A 265 27.43 13.30 -1.54
C ASP A 265 26.81 12.73 -2.83
N LEU A 266 26.16 11.56 -2.74
CA LEU A 266 25.41 10.94 -3.82
C LEU A 266 24.19 10.19 -3.28
N ILE A 267 23.04 10.41 -3.89
CA ILE A 267 21.79 9.70 -3.58
C ILE A 267 21.46 8.76 -4.73
N VAL A 268 21.34 7.47 -4.44
CA VAL A 268 20.82 6.47 -5.40
C VAL A 268 19.36 6.19 -5.04
N ASN A 269 18.45 6.73 -5.82
CA ASN A 269 17.01 6.65 -5.60
C ASN A 269 16.42 5.50 -6.41
N ILE A 270 16.00 4.42 -5.73
CA ILE A 270 15.65 3.14 -6.34
C ILE A 270 14.15 2.88 -6.16
N GLY A 271 13.42 2.88 -7.28
CA GLY A 271 11.98 2.63 -7.29
C GLY A 271 11.16 3.69 -6.54
N HIS A 272 11.70 4.88 -6.36
CA HIS A 272 11.00 5.99 -5.74
C HIS A 272 10.01 6.62 -6.72
N ASP A 273 8.85 7.01 -6.20
CA ASP A 273 7.85 7.78 -6.92
C ASP A 273 7.65 9.12 -6.20
N VAL A 274 7.60 10.21 -6.95
CA VAL A 274 7.43 11.58 -6.39
C VAL A 274 6.18 11.71 -5.51
N ILE A 275 5.18 10.86 -5.74
CA ILE A 275 3.95 10.78 -4.89
C ILE A 275 4.30 10.49 -3.43
N GLU A 276 5.39 9.77 -3.15
CA GLU A 276 5.87 9.47 -1.79
C GLU A 276 6.76 10.57 -1.29
N LYS A 277 6.59 11.75 -1.28
CA LYS A 277 7.45 12.80 -0.72
C LYS A 277 8.90 12.35 -0.41
N PRO A 278 9.87 12.70 -1.23
CA PRO A 278 11.27 12.33 -0.98
C PRO A 278 11.75 12.95 0.34
N PRO A 279 12.67 12.29 1.05
CA PRO A 279 13.27 12.86 2.27
C PRO A 279 14.29 13.97 1.96
N PHE A 280 14.35 14.47 0.74
CA PHE A 280 15.25 15.50 0.27
C PHE A 280 14.59 16.36 -0.81
N PHE A 281 15.09 17.55 -0.99
CA PHE A 281 14.79 18.42 -2.12
C PHE A 281 16.08 18.66 -2.89
N MET A 282 16.07 18.42 -4.18
CA MET A 282 17.20 18.74 -5.03
C MET A 282 17.31 20.26 -5.22
N VAL A 283 18.50 20.76 -5.15
CA VAL A 283 18.83 22.16 -5.45
C VAL A 283 19.95 22.21 -6.48
N ARG A 284 19.97 23.26 -7.30
CA ARG A 284 21.00 23.41 -8.34
C ARG A 284 22.39 23.45 -7.68
N GLY A 285 23.29 22.55 -8.09
CA GLY A 285 24.64 22.42 -7.53
C GLY A 285 24.70 21.72 -6.16
N GLY A 286 23.57 21.13 -5.72
CA GLY A 286 23.52 20.29 -4.52
C GLY A 286 23.90 18.83 -4.76
N THR A 287 23.53 17.94 -3.83
CA THR A 287 23.79 16.51 -3.91
C THR A 287 23.22 15.91 -5.19
N GLU A 288 24.04 15.17 -5.93
CA GLU A 288 23.63 14.49 -7.15
C GLU A 288 22.73 13.29 -6.86
N VAL A 289 21.82 13.01 -7.80
CA VAL A 289 20.85 11.91 -7.70
C VAL A 289 20.93 11.00 -8.91
N ILE A 290 21.04 9.71 -8.66
CA ILE A 290 20.82 8.65 -9.67
C ILE A 290 19.40 8.12 -9.46
N HIS A 291 18.58 8.15 -10.52
CA HIS A 291 17.23 7.61 -10.52
C HIS A 291 17.20 6.24 -11.20
N ILE A 292 16.94 5.17 -10.44
CA ILE A 292 16.81 3.81 -10.96
C ILE A 292 15.34 3.39 -10.88
N ASN A 293 14.68 3.29 -12.02
CA ASN A 293 13.25 3.03 -12.03
C ASN A 293 12.79 2.38 -13.35
N PHE A 294 11.55 1.91 -13.39
CA PHE A 294 10.87 1.45 -14.61
C PHE A 294 10.51 2.59 -15.55
N ARG A 295 10.39 3.81 -15.06
CA ARG A 295 10.01 5.03 -15.80
C ARG A 295 10.97 6.16 -15.50
N SER A 296 11.09 7.09 -16.43
CA SER A 296 11.78 8.35 -16.22
C SER A 296 11.16 9.13 -15.07
N ALA A 297 12.00 9.92 -14.41
CA ALA A 297 11.57 10.80 -13.35
C ALA A 297 10.56 11.83 -13.85
N GLU A 298 9.54 12.10 -13.05
CA GLU A 298 8.72 13.30 -13.23
C GLU A 298 9.52 14.50 -12.71
N VAL A 299 10.08 15.24 -13.66
CA VAL A 299 10.96 16.38 -13.34
C VAL A 299 10.14 17.56 -12.87
N ASP A 300 10.49 18.09 -11.69
CA ASP A 300 9.95 19.33 -11.14
C ASP A 300 11.07 20.22 -10.54
N ALA A 301 10.69 21.29 -9.84
CA ALA A 301 11.63 22.23 -9.25
C ALA A 301 12.51 21.63 -8.14
N VAL A 302 12.11 20.50 -7.57
CA VAL A 302 12.77 19.86 -6.41
C VAL A 302 13.25 18.43 -6.69
N TYR A 303 13.02 17.92 -7.91
CA TYR A 303 13.46 16.59 -8.33
C TYR A 303 13.84 16.58 -9.82
N PHE A 304 15.15 16.55 -10.13
CA PHE A 304 15.72 16.58 -11.47
C PHE A 304 17.03 15.77 -11.54
N PRO A 305 16.96 14.43 -11.47
CA PRO A 305 18.13 13.56 -11.35
C PRO A 305 19.14 13.75 -12.48
N GLN A 306 20.43 13.63 -12.16
CA GLN A 306 21.53 13.81 -13.12
C GLN A 306 21.78 12.56 -13.96
N VAL A 307 21.44 11.36 -13.44
CA VAL A 307 21.53 10.10 -14.16
C VAL A 307 20.22 9.35 -13.98
N GLU A 308 19.63 8.93 -15.08
CA GLU A 308 18.45 8.06 -15.10
C GLU A 308 18.82 6.68 -15.66
N VAL A 309 18.56 5.65 -14.88
CA VAL A 309 18.73 4.24 -15.25
C VAL A 309 17.33 3.63 -15.38
N ILE A 310 16.79 3.67 -16.60
CA ILE A 310 15.39 3.32 -16.85
C ILE A 310 15.29 1.91 -17.43
N GLY A 311 14.58 1.03 -16.72
CA GLY A 311 14.38 -0.37 -17.10
C GLY A 311 13.94 -1.23 -15.91
N ASP A 312 14.10 -2.55 -16.03
CA ASP A 312 13.85 -3.47 -14.91
C ASP A 312 14.82 -3.17 -13.77
N ILE A 313 14.27 -2.73 -12.62
CA ILE A 313 15.06 -2.29 -11.47
C ILE A 313 15.97 -3.41 -10.96
N ALA A 314 15.48 -4.66 -10.91
CA ALA A 314 16.28 -5.77 -10.42
C ALA A 314 17.49 -6.04 -11.33
N ASN A 315 17.28 -5.97 -12.64
CA ASN A 315 18.35 -6.13 -13.61
C ASN A 315 19.35 -4.96 -13.56
N ALA A 316 18.86 -3.70 -13.48
CA ALA A 316 19.72 -2.53 -13.38
C ALA A 316 20.61 -2.57 -12.12
N VAL A 317 20.02 -2.85 -10.97
CA VAL A 317 20.76 -3.01 -9.69
C VAL A 317 21.77 -4.14 -9.75
N TRP A 318 21.41 -5.26 -10.39
CA TRP A 318 22.35 -6.39 -10.57
C TRP A 318 23.52 -5.98 -11.49
N GLN A 319 23.29 -5.35 -12.64
CA GLN A 319 24.34 -4.88 -13.53
C GLN A 319 25.29 -3.89 -12.84
N ILE A 320 24.75 -2.92 -12.12
CA ILE A 320 25.53 -1.97 -11.32
C ILE A 320 26.37 -2.73 -10.29
N SER A 321 25.78 -3.68 -9.56
CA SER A 321 26.48 -4.48 -8.58
C SER A 321 27.65 -5.30 -9.17
N GLU A 322 27.46 -5.90 -10.36
CA GLU A 322 28.52 -6.66 -11.03
C GLU A 322 29.65 -5.75 -11.52
N ALA A 323 29.32 -4.56 -12.02
CA ALA A 323 30.30 -3.63 -12.55
C ALA A 323 31.08 -2.84 -11.49
N LEU A 324 30.53 -2.72 -10.27
CA LEU A 324 31.23 -2.06 -9.15
C LEU A 324 32.45 -2.84 -8.71
N THR A 325 33.61 -2.17 -8.74
CA THR A 325 34.86 -2.68 -8.15
C THR A 325 34.91 -2.39 -6.65
N GLU A 326 35.86 -3.00 -5.96
CA GLU A 326 36.08 -2.73 -4.53
C GLU A 326 36.46 -1.26 -4.34
N THR A 327 35.77 -0.57 -3.44
CA THR A 327 35.92 0.87 -3.19
C THR A 327 36.41 1.09 -1.75
N THR A 328 37.66 1.52 -1.62
CA THR A 328 38.34 1.67 -0.31
C THR A 328 38.23 3.06 0.29
N HIS A 329 37.74 4.04 -0.46
CA HIS A 329 37.66 5.45 -0.04
C HIS A 329 36.26 5.87 0.46
N TRP A 330 35.27 4.98 0.44
CA TRP A 330 33.97 5.26 1.05
C TRP A 330 34.09 5.39 2.57
N ASP A 331 33.54 6.46 3.13
CA ASP A 331 33.53 6.72 4.57
C ASP A 331 32.11 6.88 5.09
N PHE A 332 31.58 5.87 5.72
CA PHE A 332 30.25 5.86 6.30
C PHE A 332 30.21 6.19 7.80
N THR A 333 31.33 6.64 8.39
CA THR A 333 31.45 6.85 9.84
C THR A 333 30.35 7.78 10.37
N ARG A 334 30.12 8.92 9.70
CA ARG A 334 29.08 9.87 10.07
C ARG A 334 27.67 9.29 9.91
N LEU A 335 27.41 8.56 8.83
CA LEU A 335 26.12 7.92 8.59
C LEU A 335 25.81 6.85 9.66
N MET A 336 26.82 6.10 10.10
CA MET A 336 26.66 5.11 11.17
C MET A 336 26.42 5.78 12.54
N ALA A 337 27.04 6.91 12.84
CA ALA A 337 26.75 7.68 14.06
C ALA A 337 25.28 8.19 14.07
N ILE A 338 24.81 8.72 12.93
CA ILE A 338 23.40 9.14 12.76
C ILE A 338 22.46 7.94 12.99
N ARG A 339 22.79 6.77 12.43
CA ARG A 339 22.03 5.55 12.64
C ARG A 339 21.93 5.18 14.13
N GLU A 340 23.04 5.19 14.84
CA GLU A 340 23.09 4.83 16.27
C GLU A 340 22.21 5.77 17.12
N ALA A 341 22.29 7.06 16.86
CA ALA A 341 21.44 8.06 17.52
C ALA A 341 19.95 7.84 17.21
N ASN A 342 19.60 7.53 15.94
CA ASN A 342 18.23 7.21 15.55
C ASN A 342 17.72 5.94 16.23
N GLU A 343 18.51 4.85 16.26
CA GLU A 343 18.14 3.60 16.93
C GLU A 343 17.91 3.81 18.44
N THR A 344 18.75 4.60 19.09
CA THR A 344 18.59 4.96 20.51
C THR A 344 17.26 5.66 20.75
N GLN A 345 16.94 6.66 19.91
CA GLN A 345 15.71 7.43 20.07
C GLN A 345 14.45 6.59 19.73
N ILE A 346 14.51 5.69 18.75
CA ILE A 346 13.41 4.78 18.40
C ILE A 346 13.12 3.79 19.55
N ALA A 347 14.13 3.37 20.29
CA ALA A 347 13.96 2.44 21.42
C ALA A 347 13.32 3.11 22.65
N GLU A 348 13.34 4.44 22.74
CA GLU A 348 12.76 5.16 23.86
C GLU A 348 11.24 4.98 23.93
N GLY A 349 10.71 4.76 25.12
CA GLY A 349 9.27 4.60 25.36
C GLY A 349 8.67 3.24 24.92
N ALA A 350 9.51 2.30 24.44
CA ALA A 350 9.05 0.96 24.04
C ALA A 350 8.44 0.13 25.20
N ASP A 351 8.80 0.47 26.43
CA ASP A 351 8.31 -0.18 27.66
C ASP A 351 7.55 0.80 28.58
N ASP A 352 7.06 1.92 28.03
CA ASP A 352 6.29 2.92 28.78
C ASP A 352 4.95 2.31 29.26
N ASN A 353 4.69 2.41 30.57
CA ASN A 353 3.52 1.82 31.21
C ASN A 353 2.41 2.84 31.49
N ARG A 354 2.54 4.07 31.01
CA ARG A 354 1.46 5.06 31.11
C ARG A 354 0.23 4.63 30.33
N PHE A 355 -0.94 5.02 30.81
CA PHE A 355 -2.23 4.74 30.21
C PHE A 355 -3.07 6.01 30.12
N PRO A 356 -3.75 6.32 29.00
CA PRO A 356 -3.87 5.54 27.76
C PRO A 356 -2.53 5.20 27.11
N VAL A 357 -2.50 4.14 26.26
CA VAL A 357 -1.27 3.55 25.71
C VAL A 357 -0.52 4.58 24.85
N TYR A 358 0.80 4.69 25.06
CA TYR A 358 1.65 5.55 24.24
C TYR A 358 1.99 4.88 22.90
N PRO A 359 2.11 5.66 21.79
CA PRO A 359 2.38 5.12 20.47
C PRO A 359 3.64 4.26 20.38
N GLN A 360 4.72 4.64 21.10
CA GLN A 360 5.97 3.87 21.13
C GLN A 360 5.76 2.46 21.71
N ARG A 361 5.04 2.35 22.81
CA ARG A 361 4.69 1.08 23.44
C ARG A 361 3.82 0.24 22.51
N LEU A 362 2.79 0.83 21.92
CA LEU A 362 1.90 0.17 20.97
C LEU A 362 2.67 -0.47 19.81
N VAL A 363 3.54 0.32 19.15
CA VAL A 363 4.35 -0.15 18.02
C VAL A 363 5.30 -1.26 18.44
N ALA A 364 5.94 -1.12 19.60
CA ALA A 364 6.85 -2.12 20.15
C ALA A 364 6.13 -3.44 20.44
N ASP A 365 4.97 -3.42 21.09
CA ASP A 365 4.21 -4.61 21.44
C ASP A 365 3.66 -5.33 20.19
N ILE A 366 3.15 -4.60 19.18
CA ILE A 366 2.74 -5.20 17.91
C ILE A 366 3.95 -5.83 17.20
N ARG A 367 5.14 -5.21 17.24
CA ARG A 367 6.34 -5.82 16.66
C ARG A 367 6.78 -7.07 17.42
N ARG A 368 6.70 -7.09 18.75
CA ARG A 368 7.08 -8.23 19.61
C ARG A 368 6.21 -9.46 19.35
N VAL A 369 4.91 -9.26 19.19
CA VAL A 369 3.95 -10.37 19.05
C VAL A 369 3.97 -10.97 17.64
N LEU A 370 4.27 -10.20 16.59
CA LEU A 370 4.26 -10.68 15.23
C LEU A 370 5.58 -11.38 14.84
N PRO A 371 5.53 -12.57 14.22
CA PRO A 371 6.70 -13.17 13.60
C PRO A 371 7.19 -12.33 12.40
N SER A 372 8.36 -12.65 11.87
CA SER A 372 8.91 -11.92 10.71
C SER A 372 8.02 -11.92 9.47
N GLU A 373 7.19 -12.95 9.32
CA GLU A 373 6.24 -13.10 8.21
C GLU A 373 4.84 -12.52 8.54
N GLY A 374 4.60 -12.11 9.79
CA GLY A 374 3.32 -11.52 10.20
C GLY A 374 3.06 -10.18 9.50
N ILE A 375 1.79 -9.88 9.28
CA ILE A 375 1.39 -8.73 8.47
C ILE A 375 0.69 -7.70 9.34
N VAL A 376 1.11 -6.45 9.24
CA VAL A 376 0.39 -5.28 9.78
C VAL A 376 -0.25 -4.54 8.61
N ALA A 377 -1.58 -4.42 8.62
CA ALA A 377 -2.32 -3.56 7.70
C ALA A 377 -2.69 -2.27 8.42
N LEU A 378 -2.15 -1.16 7.95
CA LEU A 378 -2.36 0.15 8.55
C LEU A 378 -3.43 0.93 7.79
N ASP A 379 -4.38 1.49 8.53
CA ASP A 379 -5.22 2.56 8.04
C ASP A 379 -4.48 3.92 8.11
N ASN A 380 -5.09 5.00 7.72
CA ASN A 380 -4.49 6.33 7.74
C ASN A 380 -4.92 7.15 8.96
N GLY A 381 -3.91 7.64 9.68
CA GLY A 381 -4.04 8.45 10.88
C GLY A 381 -2.67 8.83 11.43
N ILE A 382 -2.63 9.52 12.56
CA ILE A 382 -1.37 9.97 13.20
C ILE A 382 -0.46 8.79 13.55
N TYR A 383 -1.01 7.65 13.96
CA TYR A 383 -0.27 6.43 14.28
C TYR A 383 0.53 5.88 13.09
N LYS A 384 0.13 6.15 11.85
CA LYS A 384 0.89 5.74 10.66
C LYS A 384 2.33 6.25 10.70
N ILE A 385 2.55 7.47 11.18
CA ILE A 385 3.90 8.05 11.32
C ILE A 385 4.72 7.24 12.30
N TRP A 386 4.14 6.86 13.44
CA TRP A 386 4.79 6.03 14.45
C TRP A 386 5.17 4.65 13.91
N PHE A 387 4.24 3.96 13.21
CA PHE A 387 4.54 2.69 12.57
C PHE A 387 5.59 2.82 11.46
N ALA A 388 5.48 3.82 10.62
CA ALA A 388 6.47 4.06 9.56
C ALA A 388 7.87 4.25 10.15
N ARG A 389 8.00 5.02 11.23
CA ARG A 389 9.27 5.37 11.84
C ARG A 389 9.82 4.28 12.78
N ASN A 390 9.00 3.74 13.67
CA ASN A 390 9.45 2.90 14.78
C ASN A 390 9.27 1.39 14.54
N TYR A 391 8.34 0.97 13.67
CA TYR A 391 8.14 -0.46 13.39
C TYR A 391 9.15 -0.97 12.37
N LYS A 392 9.98 -1.94 12.73
CA LYS A 392 10.93 -2.56 11.80
C LYS A 392 10.27 -3.69 11.01
N ALA A 393 10.16 -3.52 9.70
CA ALA A 393 9.71 -4.55 8.78
C ALA A 393 10.85 -5.52 8.47
N HIS A 394 10.60 -6.82 8.61
CA HIS A 394 11.61 -7.86 8.39
C HIS A 394 11.56 -8.46 6.99
N LYS A 395 10.42 -8.32 6.30
CA LYS A 395 10.15 -8.91 4.98
C LYS A 395 9.35 -7.94 4.11
N PRO A 396 9.47 -8.04 2.78
CA PRO A 396 8.60 -7.32 1.86
C PRO A 396 7.12 -7.60 2.12
N ASN A 397 6.29 -6.57 1.96
CA ASN A 397 4.83 -6.66 2.10
C ASN A 397 4.33 -7.22 3.46
N THR A 398 5.09 -7.03 4.54
CA THR A 398 4.63 -7.31 5.91
C THR A 398 4.11 -6.06 6.63
N VAL A 399 4.30 -4.89 6.05
CA VAL A 399 3.64 -3.64 6.47
C VAL A 399 2.88 -3.08 5.28
N LEU A 400 1.56 -3.20 5.33
CA LEU A 400 0.66 -2.67 4.32
C LEU A 400 0.25 -1.27 4.74
N LEU A 401 0.89 -0.31 4.15
CA LEU A 401 0.70 1.11 4.40
C LEU A 401 0.54 1.82 3.06
N ASP A 402 -0.36 2.78 2.97
CA ASP A 402 -0.51 3.69 1.84
C ASP A 402 -0.12 5.11 2.22
N ASN A 403 0.76 5.70 1.44
CA ASN A 403 1.17 7.10 1.56
C ASN A 403 0.97 7.88 0.26
N ALA A 404 0.35 7.26 -0.74
CA ALA A 404 0.08 7.87 -2.04
C ALA A 404 -1.24 8.65 -2.02
N LEU A 405 -2.36 7.99 -1.75
CA LEU A 405 -3.66 8.62 -1.55
C LEU A 405 -3.89 9.00 -0.08
N ALA A 406 -3.34 8.20 0.84
CA ALA A 406 -3.50 8.36 2.28
C ALA A 406 -4.97 8.37 2.73
N THR A 407 -5.78 7.50 2.14
CA THR A 407 -7.22 7.40 2.48
C THR A 407 -7.45 6.66 3.79
N MET A 408 -8.46 7.07 4.53
CA MET A 408 -9.01 6.34 5.68
C MET A 408 -9.95 5.22 5.21
N GLY A 409 -10.18 4.21 6.05
CA GLY A 409 -11.10 3.11 5.81
C GLY A 409 -10.52 1.91 5.07
N ALA A 410 -9.24 1.92 4.70
CA ALA A 410 -8.59 0.83 3.98
C ALA A 410 -8.02 -0.28 4.90
N GLY A 411 -7.85 -0.01 6.20
CA GLY A 411 -7.13 -0.90 7.12
C GLY A 411 -7.76 -2.29 7.26
N LEU A 412 -9.04 -2.36 7.64
CA LEU A 412 -9.76 -3.63 7.80
C LEU A 412 -9.88 -4.39 6.46
N PRO A 413 -10.33 -3.80 5.34
CA PRO A 413 -10.36 -4.50 4.05
C PRO A 413 -8.98 -5.01 3.59
N SER A 414 -7.91 -4.26 3.83
CA SER A 414 -6.55 -4.69 3.51
C SER A 414 -6.11 -5.89 4.35
N ALA A 415 -6.43 -5.92 5.65
CA ALA A 415 -6.17 -7.06 6.51
C ALA A 415 -6.94 -8.31 6.06
N MET A 416 -8.20 -8.15 5.66
CA MET A 416 -9.02 -9.26 5.13
C MET A 416 -8.41 -9.82 3.84
N ALA A 417 -7.99 -8.97 2.90
CA ALA A 417 -7.32 -9.40 1.69
C ALA A 417 -5.97 -10.09 1.98
N ALA A 418 -5.21 -9.57 2.94
CA ALA A 418 -3.94 -10.17 3.37
C ALA A 418 -4.14 -11.58 3.93
N HIS A 419 -5.20 -11.79 4.73
CA HIS A 419 -5.54 -13.12 5.24
C HIS A 419 -5.97 -14.09 4.12
N LEU A 420 -6.74 -13.63 3.12
CA LEU A 420 -7.09 -14.47 1.96
C LEU A 420 -5.87 -14.92 1.15
N VAL A 421 -4.88 -14.04 1.00
CA VAL A 421 -3.62 -14.35 0.27
C VAL A 421 -2.68 -15.21 1.12
N HIS A 422 -2.65 -15.00 2.42
CA HIS A 422 -1.74 -15.64 3.38
C HIS A 422 -2.47 -16.17 4.61
N PRO A 423 -3.31 -17.21 4.47
CA PRO A 423 -4.17 -17.69 5.56
C PRO A 423 -3.39 -18.21 6.77
N ASP A 424 -2.14 -18.63 6.59
CA ASP A 424 -1.29 -19.18 7.65
C ASP A 424 -0.45 -18.12 8.40
N ARG A 425 -0.57 -16.84 7.99
CA ARG A 425 0.18 -15.75 8.64
C ARG A 425 -0.71 -14.97 9.58
N PRO A 426 -0.24 -14.61 10.78
CA PRO A 426 -0.98 -13.69 11.63
C PRO A 426 -1.09 -12.32 10.95
N VAL A 427 -2.30 -11.76 10.96
CA VAL A 427 -2.61 -10.46 10.38
C VAL A 427 -3.22 -9.57 11.46
N ILE A 428 -2.62 -8.40 11.66
CA ILE A 428 -3.14 -7.34 12.53
C ILE A 428 -3.52 -6.14 11.67
N SER A 429 -4.78 -5.72 11.73
CA SER A 429 -5.23 -4.42 11.23
C SER A 429 -5.07 -3.38 12.33
N VAL A 430 -4.47 -2.23 12.03
CA VAL A 430 -4.38 -1.09 12.96
C VAL A 430 -5.13 0.07 12.34
N CYS A 431 -6.21 0.48 12.97
CA CYS A 431 -7.09 1.54 12.51
C CYS A 431 -7.28 2.58 13.62
N GLY A 432 -7.34 3.86 13.28
CA GLY A 432 -7.96 4.83 14.17
C GLY A 432 -9.47 4.59 14.25
N ASP A 433 -10.09 5.04 15.32
CA ASP A 433 -11.54 4.90 15.53
C ASP A 433 -12.36 5.52 14.39
N GLY A 434 -12.00 6.71 13.91
CA GLY A 434 -12.66 7.34 12.77
C GLY A 434 -12.47 6.59 11.45
N GLY A 435 -11.26 6.06 11.19
CA GLY A 435 -10.97 5.27 9.99
C GLY A 435 -11.65 3.91 10.00
N PHE A 436 -11.66 3.24 11.15
CA PHE A 436 -12.36 1.96 11.32
C PHE A 436 -13.85 2.09 11.02
N MET A 437 -14.51 3.14 11.51
CA MET A 437 -15.96 3.34 11.32
C MET A 437 -16.36 3.57 9.85
N MET A 438 -15.43 3.91 8.97
CA MET A 438 -15.74 4.10 7.53
C MET A 438 -16.07 2.78 6.80
N ASN A 439 -15.48 1.66 7.22
CA ASN A 439 -15.71 0.33 6.63
C ASN A 439 -15.89 -0.78 7.68
N SER A 440 -16.33 -0.42 8.87
CA SER A 440 -16.51 -1.33 10.02
C SER A 440 -17.55 -2.43 9.77
N GLN A 441 -18.51 -2.22 8.85
CA GLN A 441 -19.51 -3.20 8.43
C GLN A 441 -18.88 -4.47 7.85
N GLU A 442 -17.62 -4.42 7.39
CA GLU A 442 -16.90 -5.59 6.89
C GLU A 442 -16.52 -6.59 8.00
N LEU A 443 -16.74 -6.27 9.27
CA LEU A 443 -16.70 -7.27 10.33
C LEU A 443 -17.65 -8.43 10.05
N GLU A 444 -18.85 -8.15 9.52
CA GLU A 444 -19.77 -9.20 9.06
C GLU A 444 -19.12 -10.10 8.02
N THR A 445 -18.50 -9.49 7.01
CA THR A 445 -17.82 -10.22 5.93
C THR A 445 -16.68 -11.09 6.49
N ALA A 446 -15.86 -10.56 7.38
CA ALA A 446 -14.75 -11.28 8.00
C ALA A 446 -15.24 -12.47 8.85
N VAL A 447 -16.28 -12.27 9.66
CA VAL A 447 -16.88 -13.33 10.49
C VAL A 447 -17.53 -14.40 9.62
N ARG A 448 -18.34 -14.02 8.63
CA ARG A 448 -19.00 -14.96 7.69
C ARG A 448 -18.01 -15.81 6.92
N LEU A 449 -16.85 -15.27 6.58
CA LEU A 449 -15.77 -16.00 5.89
C LEU A 449 -14.87 -16.80 6.85
N GLY A 450 -15.14 -16.77 8.16
CA GLY A 450 -14.34 -17.48 9.16
C GLY A 450 -12.88 -17.04 9.21
N MET A 451 -12.62 -15.75 9.01
CA MET A 451 -11.26 -15.22 9.00
C MET A 451 -10.63 -15.24 10.40
N HIS A 452 -9.30 -15.37 10.43
CA HIS A 452 -8.51 -15.18 11.64
C HIS A 452 -7.67 -13.92 11.51
N ILE A 453 -8.20 -12.80 12.00
CA ILE A 453 -7.56 -11.48 11.98
C ILE A 453 -7.78 -10.76 13.31
N THR A 454 -6.83 -9.92 13.70
CA THR A 454 -6.94 -9.05 14.86
C THR A 454 -7.03 -7.60 14.41
N VAL A 455 -8.05 -6.89 14.83
CA VAL A 455 -8.28 -5.47 14.54
C VAL A 455 -8.02 -4.67 15.80
N VAL A 456 -7.01 -3.80 15.79
CA VAL A 456 -6.69 -2.90 16.89
C VAL A 456 -7.22 -1.51 16.53
N ILE A 457 -8.23 -1.06 17.25
CA ILE A 457 -8.83 0.27 17.10
C ILE A 457 -8.14 1.22 18.07
N LEU A 458 -7.39 2.17 17.54
CA LEU A 458 -6.72 3.20 18.31
C LEU A 458 -7.72 4.32 18.58
N ARG A 459 -8.18 4.39 19.82
CA ARG A 459 -9.25 5.31 20.22
C ARG A 459 -8.67 6.57 20.88
N ASP A 460 -8.84 7.70 20.21
CA ASP A 460 -8.56 9.04 20.73
C ASP A 460 -9.78 9.98 20.57
N ASP A 461 -10.93 9.42 20.17
CA ASP A 461 -12.25 10.08 20.06
C ASP A 461 -12.21 11.35 19.18
N GLY A 462 -11.38 11.33 18.13
CA GLY A 462 -11.23 12.47 17.23
C GLY A 462 -10.30 12.23 16.04
N TYR A 463 -10.20 13.22 15.15
CA TYR A 463 -9.29 13.18 14.01
C TYR A 463 -7.89 13.69 14.40
N GLY A 464 -7.12 12.86 15.10
CA GLY A 464 -5.83 13.21 15.73
C GLY A 464 -4.79 13.80 14.79
N MET A 465 -4.70 13.35 13.53
CA MET A 465 -3.78 13.93 12.54
C MET A 465 -4.13 15.40 12.23
N ILE A 466 -5.42 15.71 12.10
CA ILE A 466 -5.87 17.07 11.80
C ILE A 466 -5.69 17.97 13.03
N ARG A 467 -6.01 17.45 14.23
CA ARG A 467 -5.77 18.12 15.51
C ARG A 467 -4.30 18.55 15.65
N TRP A 468 -3.39 17.61 15.37
CA TRP A 468 -1.96 17.89 15.40
C TRP A 468 -1.53 18.96 14.39
N LYS A 469 -2.11 18.95 13.18
CA LYS A 469 -1.83 19.98 12.15
C LYS A 469 -2.40 21.34 12.53
N GLN A 470 -3.61 21.42 13.09
CA GLN A 470 -4.18 22.67 13.60
C GLN A 470 -3.29 23.26 14.71
N ALA A 471 -2.88 22.44 15.68
CA ALA A 471 -1.99 22.86 16.76
C ALA A 471 -0.65 23.41 16.22
N ASN A 472 -0.04 22.72 15.25
CA ASN A 472 1.23 23.16 14.63
C ASN A 472 1.11 24.48 13.86
N MET A 473 -0.10 24.84 13.40
CA MET A 473 -0.39 26.12 12.75
C MET A 473 -0.86 27.20 13.74
N GLY A 474 -0.94 26.89 15.04
CA GLY A 474 -1.47 27.77 16.06
C GLY A 474 -2.99 27.98 16.00
N PHE A 475 -3.72 27.07 15.33
CA PHE A 475 -5.17 27.14 15.24
C PHE A 475 -5.82 26.45 16.45
N THR A 476 -7.00 26.94 16.81
CA THR A 476 -7.85 26.31 17.81
C THR A 476 -8.42 25.01 17.28
N ASP A 477 -8.52 23.99 18.11
CA ASP A 477 -9.18 22.73 17.79
C ASP A 477 -10.65 22.98 17.42
N PHE A 478 -11.06 22.52 16.21
CA PHE A 478 -12.40 22.76 15.70
C PHE A 478 -12.85 21.66 14.74
N GLY A 479 -14.06 21.11 14.98
CA GLY A 479 -14.73 20.17 14.09
C GLY A 479 -14.11 18.78 14.04
N LEU A 480 -13.45 18.32 15.12
CA LEU A 480 -12.69 17.08 15.14
C LEU A 480 -13.25 15.99 16.05
N ASP A 481 -14.06 16.37 17.04
CA ASP A 481 -14.57 15.47 18.06
C ASP A 481 -15.87 14.78 17.59
N TYR A 482 -15.98 13.49 17.90
CA TYR A 482 -17.16 12.68 17.63
C TYR A 482 -17.34 11.62 18.73
N GLY A 483 -18.54 11.04 18.82
CA GLY A 483 -18.82 9.92 19.70
C GLY A 483 -18.50 8.58 19.03
N ASN A 484 -18.00 7.64 19.83
CA ASN A 484 -17.77 6.26 19.41
C ASN A 484 -18.78 5.31 20.05
N PRO A 485 -19.11 4.18 19.40
CA PRO A 485 -19.83 3.10 20.07
C PRO A 485 -18.93 2.41 21.11
N ASP A 486 -19.50 1.60 21.97
CA ASP A 486 -18.73 0.60 22.73
C ASP A 486 -18.22 -0.46 21.75
N PHE A 487 -16.94 -0.38 21.36
CA PHE A 487 -16.35 -1.25 20.35
C PHE A 487 -16.35 -2.74 20.74
N VAL A 488 -16.36 -3.07 22.03
CA VAL A 488 -16.49 -4.46 22.50
C VAL A 488 -17.87 -5.00 22.12
N LYS A 489 -18.93 -4.29 22.52
CA LYS A 489 -20.31 -4.69 22.18
C LYS A 489 -20.57 -4.62 20.67
N TYR A 490 -19.94 -3.67 19.98
CA TYR A 490 -20.03 -3.52 18.54
C TYR A 490 -19.47 -4.76 17.82
N ALA A 491 -18.31 -5.24 18.24
CA ALA A 491 -17.71 -6.46 17.72
C ALA A 491 -18.57 -7.69 17.99
N GLU A 492 -19.05 -7.85 19.23
CA GLU A 492 -19.91 -8.95 19.65
C GLU A 492 -21.23 -8.99 18.86
N ALA A 493 -21.80 -7.82 18.51
CA ALA A 493 -23.00 -7.73 17.69
C ALA A 493 -22.83 -8.29 16.26
N TYR A 494 -21.59 -8.33 15.75
CA TYR A 494 -21.25 -8.99 14.49
C TYR A 494 -20.82 -10.45 14.66
N GLY A 495 -20.72 -10.96 15.90
CA GLY A 495 -20.22 -12.30 16.19
C GLY A 495 -18.69 -12.39 16.23
N ALA A 496 -17.98 -11.26 16.31
CA ALA A 496 -16.55 -11.18 16.55
C ALA A 496 -16.25 -11.17 18.07
N ASN A 497 -14.99 -11.37 18.44
CA ASN A 497 -14.55 -11.32 19.83
C ASN A 497 -14.10 -9.89 20.18
N GLY A 498 -14.83 -9.22 21.06
CA GLY A 498 -14.52 -7.87 21.52
C GLY A 498 -13.62 -7.87 22.76
N HIS A 499 -12.62 -7.00 22.77
CA HIS A 499 -11.68 -6.83 23.88
C HIS A 499 -11.42 -5.35 24.14
N ARG A 500 -11.03 -5.02 25.38
CA ARG A 500 -10.61 -3.66 25.76
C ARG A 500 -9.28 -3.71 26.47
N VAL A 501 -8.37 -2.80 26.08
CA VAL A 501 -7.13 -2.58 26.81
C VAL A 501 -7.41 -1.69 28.01
N GLU A 502 -7.05 -2.16 29.20
CA GLU A 502 -7.27 -1.45 30.47
C GLU A 502 -5.97 -0.91 31.09
N SER A 503 -4.83 -1.41 30.65
CA SER A 503 -3.50 -0.91 31.04
C SER A 503 -2.49 -1.16 29.93
N ALA A 504 -1.36 -0.43 29.92
CA ALA A 504 -0.31 -0.61 28.92
C ALA A 504 0.32 -2.02 29.00
N GLU A 505 0.52 -2.56 30.19
CA GLU A 505 1.06 -3.91 30.41
C GLU A 505 0.11 -5.01 29.89
N GLY A 506 -1.19 -4.75 29.89
CA GLY A 506 -2.21 -5.68 29.39
C GLY A 506 -2.24 -5.84 27.89
N LEU A 507 -1.65 -4.91 27.12
CA LEU A 507 -1.72 -4.91 25.66
C LEU A 507 -1.00 -6.13 25.04
N LEU A 508 0.27 -6.37 25.39
CA LEU A 508 1.05 -7.47 24.81
C LEU A 508 0.43 -8.85 25.05
N PRO A 509 0.03 -9.25 26.28
CA PRO A 509 -0.65 -10.51 26.52
C PRO A 509 -1.97 -10.65 25.76
N LEU A 510 -2.74 -9.56 25.62
CA LEU A 510 -3.98 -9.55 24.86
C LEU A 510 -3.72 -9.78 23.35
N LEU A 511 -2.74 -9.11 22.78
CA LEU A 511 -2.32 -9.33 21.39
C LEU A 511 -1.87 -10.78 21.17
N GLU A 512 -1.08 -11.34 22.08
CA GLU A 512 -0.65 -12.76 22.03
C GLU A 512 -1.84 -13.72 22.08
N HIS A 513 -2.83 -13.44 22.90
CA HIS A 513 -4.06 -14.22 22.98
C HIS A 513 -4.82 -14.18 21.63
N CYS A 514 -5.06 -12.98 21.10
CA CYS A 514 -5.84 -12.78 19.87
C CYS A 514 -5.21 -13.44 18.64
N ILE A 515 -3.88 -13.37 18.48
CA ILE A 515 -3.22 -13.99 17.30
C ILE A 515 -3.13 -15.52 17.39
N LYS A 516 -3.27 -16.10 18.60
CA LYS A 516 -3.24 -17.56 18.83
C LYS A 516 -4.64 -18.18 18.81
N THR A 517 -5.68 -17.38 19.04
CA THR A 517 -7.06 -17.85 19.13
C THR A 517 -7.78 -17.63 17.80
N PRO A 518 -8.33 -18.68 17.17
CA PRO A 518 -9.05 -18.54 15.90
C PRO A 518 -10.24 -17.58 16.01
N GLY A 519 -10.50 -16.82 14.94
CA GLY A 519 -11.64 -15.92 14.80
C GLY A 519 -11.25 -14.47 14.51
N VAL A 520 -12.26 -13.62 14.44
CA VAL A 520 -12.08 -12.17 14.29
C VAL A 520 -12.06 -11.56 15.68
N HIS A 521 -10.97 -10.89 16.01
CA HIS A 521 -10.78 -10.19 17.28
C HIS A 521 -10.75 -8.69 17.06
N VAL A 522 -11.46 -7.93 17.88
CA VAL A 522 -11.48 -6.47 17.86
C VAL A 522 -11.03 -5.96 19.23
N ILE A 523 -9.98 -5.16 19.24
CA ILE A 523 -9.37 -4.60 20.45
C ILE A 523 -9.62 -3.09 20.48
N ASP A 524 -10.43 -2.62 21.43
CA ASP A 524 -10.55 -1.20 21.78
C ASP A 524 -9.31 -0.78 22.58
N CYS A 525 -8.45 0.03 21.99
CA CYS A 525 -7.17 0.45 22.56
C CYS A 525 -7.13 1.98 22.70
N PRO A 526 -7.41 2.54 23.87
CA PRO A 526 -7.21 3.96 24.13
C PRO A 526 -5.74 4.36 23.96
N VAL A 527 -5.46 5.42 23.20
CA VAL A 527 -4.11 5.89 22.88
C VAL A 527 -3.97 7.38 23.22
N ASP A 528 -2.83 7.74 23.82
CA ASP A 528 -2.48 9.13 24.14
C ASP A 528 -1.47 9.69 23.11
N TYR A 529 -1.91 10.70 22.37
CA TYR A 529 -1.09 11.43 21.41
C TYR A 529 -0.61 12.81 21.92
N SER A 530 -0.79 13.12 23.19
CA SER A 530 -0.46 14.44 23.77
C SER A 530 0.99 14.86 23.57
N GLU A 531 1.91 13.89 23.51
CA GLU A 531 3.35 14.11 23.36
C GLU A 531 3.84 14.11 21.89
N ASN A 532 2.94 13.94 20.91
CA ASN A 532 3.34 13.83 19.50
C ASN A 532 4.19 15.00 19.01
N ASP A 533 3.80 16.22 19.35
CA ASP A 533 4.53 17.40 18.88
C ASP A 533 5.91 17.49 19.51
N ARG A 534 6.00 17.23 20.82
CA ARG A 534 7.29 17.23 21.52
C ARG A 534 8.24 16.18 20.94
N ILE A 535 7.77 14.93 20.77
CA ILE A 535 8.63 13.79 20.40
C ILE A 535 8.94 13.78 18.90
N LEU A 536 7.95 14.07 18.03
CA LEU A 536 8.11 13.96 16.57
C LEU A 536 8.57 15.26 15.89
N ASN A 537 8.49 16.40 16.56
CA ASN A 537 8.91 17.69 16.01
C ASN A 537 10.09 18.29 16.79
N SER A 538 9.83 18.87 17.97
CA SER A 538 10.80 19.72 18.66
C SER A 538 12.01 18.93 19.15
N GLU A 539 11.79 17.89 19.95
CA GLU A 539 12.86 17.07 20.53
C GLU A 539 13.63 16.27 19.47
N LEU A 540 12.89 15.66 18.52
CA LEU A 540 13.50 14.91 17.42
C LEU A 540 14.42 15.80 16.58
N ARG A 541 13.95 17.01 16.24
CA ARG A 541 14.75 17.98 15.46
C ARG A 541 16.00 18.42 16.20
N GLU A 542 15.88 18.72 17.48
CA GLU A 542 17.03 19.11 18.32
C GLU A 542 18.08 18.01 18.38
N ARG A 543 17.66 16.76 18.66
CA ARG A 543 18.56 15.60 18.72
C ARG A 543 19.18 15.27 17.36
N ALA A 544 18.42 15.35 16.28
CA ALA A 544 18.94 15.12 14.94
C ALA A 544 19.97 16.19 14.53
N LEU A 545 19.83 17.43 14.97
CA LEU A 545 20.78 18.50 14.72
C LEU A 545 22.09 18.37 15.54
N ALA A 546 22.05 17.62 16.64
CA ALA A 546 23.21 17.40 17.51
C ALA A 546 24.20 16.35 16.98
N VAL A 547 23.83 15.58 15.93
CA VAL A 547 24.64 14.55 15.28
C VAL A 547 25.05 15.00 13.87
#